data_d01a5d6ffccd9ad447a5c3e76e003a81
#
_entry.id   d01a5d6ffccd9ad447a5c3e76e003a81
#
_cell.length_a   1.000
_cell.length_b   1.000
_cell.length_c   1.000
_cell.angle_alpha   90.00
_cell.angle_beta   90.00
_cell.angle_gamma   90.00
#
_symmetry.space_group_name_H-M   'P 1'
#
loop_
_entity.id
_entity.type
_entity.pdbx_description
1 polymer ?
#
loop_
_entity_poly.entity_id
_entity_poly.type
_entity_poly.pdbx_seq_one_letter_code
_entity_poly.pdbx_strand_id
1 'polypeptide(L)'
;RTLDCSDIDHHLGKAITSSRIREPISNNDIRRWAHAMHYPNLLHYDPTYGEQSRYGKLVSMQSFPCAVDDGMGTSPACAGRIPNSHLLFGGEEWWFEDRRVSGGDWIFNERIPFDYVVKETKLAGPTCFQRGDNFYTNQHGQPLAKQRSTSIRYNAAAGGQNVDTSQFDEPEWSDDELEALEERKLGWIRMLRALGHDKRWWDDVKVGDQLPERVFGPHSVASFTTEWRSWLINT
;
A
#
# COMPACT_ATOMS: atom_id res chain seq x y z
N ARG A 1 -1.94 21.22 -26.80
CA ARG A 1 -2.11 19.87 -27.37
C ARG A 1 -3.04 19.11 -26.44
N THR A 2 -4.15 18.59 -26.95
CA THR A 2 -5.07 17.73 -26.19
C THR A 2 -4.49 16.32 -26.05
N LEU A 3 -4.74 15.68 -24.90
CA LEU A 3 -4.44 14.26 -24.73
C LEU A 3 -5.51 13.43 -25.43
N ASP A 4 -5.10 12.45 -26.21
CA ASP A 4 -6.02 11.47 -26.78
C ASP A 4 -6.22 10.31 -25.79
N CYS A 5 -7.37 10.30 -25.13
CA CYS A 5 -7.75 9.31 -24.13
C CYS A 5 -8.77 8.29 -24.65
N SER A 6 -9.08 8.32 -25.96
CA SER A 6 -10.14 7.49 -26.55
C SER A 6 -9.96 5.99 -26.36
N ASP A 7 -8.70 5.52 -26.25
CA ASP A 7 -8.42 4.09 -26.03
C ASP A 7 -8.82 3.65 -24.61
N ILE A 8 -8.85 4.55 -23.62
CA ILE A 8 -9.29 4.24 -22.26
C ILE A 8 -10.77 3.83 -22.25
N ASP A 9 -11.60 4.49 -23.08
CA ASP A 9 -13.05 4.26 -23.10
C ASP A 9 -13.41 2.81 -23.41
N HIS A 10 -12.57 2.11 -24.18
CA HIS A 10 -12.76 0.71 -24.51
C HIS A 10 -12.62 -0.25 -23.33
N HIS A 11 -11.94 0.19 -22.28
CA HIS A 11 -11.61 -0.63 -21.10
C HIS A 11 -12.50 -0.34 -19.90
N LEU A 12 -13.18 0.82 -19.85
CA LEU A 12 -13.96 1.23 -18.69
C LEU A 12 -15.03 0.21 -18.31
N GLY A 13 -15.10 -0.11 -17.02
CA GLY A 13 -16.10 -1.03 -16.46
C GLY A 13 -15.92 -2.49 -16.83
N LYS A 14 -14.85 -2.87 -17.52
CA LYS A 14 -14.57 -4.25 -17.92
C LYS A 14 -13.40 -4.81 -17.13
N ALA A 15 -13.51 -6.02 -16.64
CA ALA A 15 -12.38 -6.71 -16.04
C ALA A 15 -11.27 -6.89 -17.08
N ILE A 16 -10.09 -6.32 -16.80
CA ILE A 16 -8.92 -6.45 -17.69
C ILE A 16 -8.08 -7.67 -17.36
N THR A 17 -8.02 -8.02 -16.08
CA THR A 17 -7.38 -9.25 -15.61
C THR A 17 -8.09 -9.76 -14.38
N SER A 18 -8.07 -11.09 -14.23
CA SER A 18 -8.36 -11.80 -13.00
C SER A 18 -7.20 -12.71 -12.69
N SER A 19 -6.64 -12.63 -11.52
CA SER A 19 -5.46 -13.39 -11.14
C SER A 19 -5.61 -13.99 -9.75
N ARG A 20 -4.69 -14.88 -9.42
CA ARG A 20 -4.57 -15.52 -8.12
C ARG A 20 -3.09 -15.59 -7.78
N ILE A 21 -2.76 -15.43 -6.51
CA ILE A 21 -1.40 -15.73 -6.03
C ILE A 21 -1.01 -17.16 -6.41
N ARG A 22 0.30 -17.41 -6.57
CA ARG A 22 0.81 -18.70 -7.06
C ARG A 22 0.74 -19.81 -6.03
N GLU A 23 0.89 -19.46 -4.77
CA GLU A 23 0.89 -20.36 -3.61
C GLU A 23 0.02 -19.80 -2.50
N PRO A 24 -0.51 -20.63 -1.59
CA PRO A 24 -1.24 -20.13 -0.44
C PRO A 24 -0.32 -19.31 0.46
N ILE A 25 -0.87 -18.29 1.10
CA ILE A 25 -0.16 -17.43 2.04
C ILE A 25 0.45 -18.27 3.16
N SER A 26 1.71 -18.01 3.46
CA SER A 26 2.40 -18.59 4.61
C SER A 26 2.45 -17.61 5.80
N ASN A 27 2.68 -18.15 7.01
CA ASN A 27 2.93 -17.31 8.18
C ASN A 27 4.18 -16.44 8.01
N ASN A 28 5.15 -16.86 7.18
CA ASN A 28 6.33 -16.06 6.88
C ASN A 28 6.00 -14.85 6.02
N ASP A 29 5.06 -14.96 5.09
CA ASP A 29 4.62 -13.82 4.28
C ASP A 29 3.95 -12.77 5.15
N ILE A 30 3.12 -13.21 6.10
CA ILE A 30 2.47 -12.33 7.08
C ILE A 30 3.50 -11.58 7.93
N ARG A 31 4.50 -12.30 8.47
CA ARG A 31 5.58 -11.69 9.26
C ARG A 31 6.42 -10.74 8.43
N ARG A 32 6.74 -11.11 7.18
CA ARG A 32 7.54 -10.27 6.27
C ARG A 32 6.85 -8.94 6.02
N TRP A 33 5.55 -8.96 5.75
CA TRP A 33 4.78 -7.73 5.56
C TRP A 33 4.77 -6.87 6.83
N ALA A 34 4.46 -7.46 7.98
CA ALA A 34 4.46 -6.73 9.25
C ALA A 34 5.85 -6.15 9.59
N HIS A 35 6.93 -6.89 9.25
CA HIS A 35 8.30 -6.42 9.43
C HIS A 35 8.61 -5.23 8.51
N ALA A 36 8.26 -5.31 7.22
CA ALA A 36 8.47 -4.22 6.29
C ALA A 36 7.68 -2.97 6.66
N MET A 37 6.51 -3.15 7.25
CA MET A 37 5.71 -2.05 7.80
C MET A 37 6.19 -1.57 9.18
N HIS A 38 7.29 -2.10 9.69
CA HIS A 38 7.84 -1.78 11.01
C HIS A 38 6.79 -1.88 12.13
N TYR A 39 5.90 -2.89 12.07
CA TYR A 39 4.77 -3.04 12.98
C TYR A 39 4.89 -4.31 13.85
N PRO A 40 5.56 -4.24 15.01
CA PRO A 40 5.91 -5.38 15.84
C PRO A 40 4.75 -5.88 16.74
N ASN A 41 3.53 -5.94 16.21
CA ASN A 41 2.39 -6.48 16.94
C ASN A 41 2.44 -8.01 16.96
N LEU A 42 2.42 -8.62 18.15
CA LEU A 42 2.50 -10.06 18.35
C LEU A 42 1.44 -10.86 17.59
N LEU A 43 0.30 -10.27 17.30
CA LEU A 43 -0.77 -10.89 16.49
C LEU A 43 -0.27 -11.36 15.11
N HIS A 44 0.80 -10.75 14.59
CA HIS A 44 1.37 -11.06 13.27
C HIS A 44 2.67 -11.85 13.34
N TYR A 45 3.19 -12.08 14.55
CA TYR A 45 4.51 -12.72 14.77
C TYR A 45 4.44 -13.99 15.58
N ASP A 46 3.60 -14.02 16.61
CA ASP A 46 3.55 -15.08 17.58
C ASP A 46 2.29 -15.95 17.41
N PRO A 47 2.43 -17.21 16.95
CA PRO A 47 1.30 -18.10 16.80
C PRO A 47 0.52 -18.32 18.10
N THR A 48 1.22 -18.42 19.24
CA THR A 48 0.57 -18.63 20.56
C THR A 48 -0.29 -17.43 20.95
N TYR A 49 0.21 -16.21 20.71
CA TYR A 49 -0.57 -15.00 20.92
C TYR A 49 -1.78 -14.96 19.97
N GLY A 50 -1.57 -15.34 18.71
CA GLY A 50 -2.64 -15.43 17.71
C GLY A 50 -3.76 -16.40 18.12
N GLU A 51 -3.40 -17.58 18.63
CA GLU A 51 -4.34 -18.60 19.13
C GLU A 51 -5.19 -18.10 20.30
N GLN A 52 -4.61 -17.27 21.17
CA GLN A 52 -5.32 -16.66 22.32
C GLN A 52 -6.15 -15.44 21.95
N SER A 53 -5.98 -14.91 20.73
CA SER A 53 -6.73 -13.76 20.24
C SER A 53 -8.15 -14.13 19.79
N ARG A 54 -8.98 -13.12 19.52
CA ARG A 54 -10.32 -13.33 18.93
C ARG A 54 -10.31 -14.09 17.60
N TYR A 55 -9.16 -14.18 16.94
CA TYR A 55 -9.01 -14.85 15.65
C TYR A 55 -8.69 -16.34 15.79
N GLY A 56 -8.24 -16.80 16.96
CA GLY A 56 -7.86 -18.20 17.20
C GLY A 56 -6.65 -18.68 16.40
N LYS A 57 -5.91 -17.77 15.78
CA LYS A 57 -4.75 -18.07 14.94
C LYS A 57 -3.94 -16.81 14.63
N LEU A 58 -2.72 -16.98 14.13
CA LEU A 58 -1.94 -15.89 13.56
C LEU A 58 -2.64 -15.31 12.33
N VAL A 59 -2.79 -14.00 12.28
CA VAL A 59 -3.43 -13.29 11.17
C VAL A 59 -2.56 -12.13 10.68
N SER A 60 -2.80 -11.73 9.44
CA SER A 60 -2.11 -10.60 8.83
C SER A 60 -2.56 -9.25 9.40
N MET A 61 -1.75 -8.22 9.12
CA MET A 61 -2.23 -6.84 9.17
C MET A 61 -3.39 -6.65 8.19
N GLN A 62 -4.24 -5.66 8.44
CA GLN A 62 -5.37 -5.32 7.56
C GLN A 62 -4.89 -4.91 6.16
N SER A 63 -3.74 -4.24 6.09
CA SER A 63 -3.11 -3.79 4.84
C SER A 63 -2.43 -4.91 4.03
N PHE A 64 -2.44 -6.16 4.50
CA PHE A 64 -1.75 -7.26 3.83
C PHE A 64 -2.15 -7.48 2.36
N PRO A 65 -3.40 -7.24 1.90
CA PRO A 65 -3.72 -7.31 0.48
C PRO A 65 -2.82 -6.44 -0.42
N CYS A 66 -2.24 -5.36 0.11
CA CYS A 66 -1.24 -4.55 -0.60
C CYS A 66 0.00 -5.37 -0.97
N ALA A 67 0.38 -6.36 -0.16
CA ALA A 67 1.58 -7.19 -0.38
C ALA A 67 1.48 -8.09 -1.62
N VAL A 68 0.27 -8.36 -2.09
CA VAL A 68 -0.01 -9.22 -3.25
C VAL A 68 -0.44 -8.43 -4.49
N ASP A 69 -0.41 -7.10 -4.40
CA ASP A 69 -0.62 -6.24 -5.57
C ASP A 69 0.68 -6.19 -6.37
N ASP A 70 0.63 -6.68 -7.60
CA ASP A 70 1.78 -6.67 -8.51
C ASP A 70 2.01 -5.32 -9.21
N GLY A 71 1.12 -4.35 -9.06
CA GLY A 71 1.16 -2.91 -9.37
C GLY A 71 1.92 -2.43 -10.62
N MET A 72 2.84 -3.21 -11.10
CA MET A 72 3.82 -2.89 -12.13
C MET A 72 3.24 -3.05 -13.52
N GLY A 73 2.58 -2.01 -14.00
CA GLY A 73 2.06 -1.95 -15.37
C GLY A 73 0.74 -2.70 -15.61
N THR A 74 0.20 -3.33 -14.59
CA THR A 74 -1.09 -4.05 -14.63
C THR A 74 -2.19 -3.33 -13.89
N SER A 75 -1.89 -2.17 -13.30
CA SER A 75 -2.89 -1.35 -12.60
C SER A 75 -4.05 -1.00 -13.54
N PRO A 76 -5.30 -1.18 -13.11
CA PRO A 76 -6.46 -0.78 -13.89
C PRO A 76 -6.53 0.74 -14.12
N ALA A 77 -5.81 1.54 -13.32
CA ALA A 77 -5.62 2.96 -13.55
C ALA A 77 -4.64 3.28 -14.70
N CYS A 78 -4.03 2.26 -15.31
CA CYS A 78 -3.10 2.43 -16.44
C CYS A 78 -3.63 1.81 -17.75
N ALA A 79 -4.84 1.29 -17.74
CA ALA A 79 -5.45 0.69 -18.92
C ALA A 79 -5.64 1.70 -20.05
N GLY A 80 -5.47 1.23 -21.28
CA GLY A 80 -5.55 2.08 -22.47
C GLY A 80 -4.30 2.91 -22.74
N ARG A 81 -4.08 3.22 -24.00
CA ARG A 81 -2.92 3.96 -24.48
C ARG A 81 -3.24 5.44 -24.60
N ILE A 82 -2.42 6.29 -24.00
CA ILE A 82 -2.36 7.72 -24.29
C ILE A 82 -1.03 7.99 -25.02
N PRO A 83 -1.03 8.36 -26.30
CA PRO A 83 0.21 8.56 -27.07
C PRO A 83 1.11 9.60 -26.43
N ASN A 84 2.42 9.32 -26.41
CA ASN A 84 3.45 10.22 -25.87
C ASN A 84 3.20 10.70 -24.44
N SER A 85 2.51 9.92 -23.63
CA SER A 85 2.29 10.25 -22.22
C SER A 85 3.35 9.66 -21.31
N HIS A 86 3.71 10.42 -20.29
CA HIS A 86 4.34 9.94 -19.06
C HIS A 86 3.26 9.54 -18.05
N LEU A 87 3.65 8.67 -17.13
CA LEU A 87 2.80 8.19 -16.06
C LEU A 87 3.47 8.46 -14.71
N LEU A 88 2.70 9.05 -13.80
CA LEU A 88 3.06 9.19 -12.39
C LEU A 88 2.00 8.51 -11.53
N PHE A 89 2.44 8.07 -10.37
CA PHE A 89 1.53 7.61 -9.31
C PHE A 89 0.79 8.81 -8.73
N GLY A 90 -0.55 8.73 -8.69
CA GLY A 90 -1.42 9.82 -8.23
C GLY A 90 -2.01 9.60 -6.85
N GLY A 91 -1.93 8.39 -6.32
CA GLY A 91 -2.45 8.02 -5.02
C GLY A 91 -3.29 6.75 -5.03
N GLU A 92 -3.62 6.30 -3.84
CA GLU A 92 -4.46 5.12 -3.62
C GLU A 92 -5.45 5.35 -2.48
N GLU A 93 -6.62 4.76 -2.63
CA GLU A 93 -7.64 4.66 -1.59
C GLU A 93 -7.89 3.19 -1.32
N TRP A 94 -7.93 2.81 -0.05
CA TRP A 94 -8.14 1.43 0.36
C TRP A 94 -9.35 1.32 1.27
N TRP A 95 -10.19 0.33 0.99
CA TRP A 95 -11.29 -0.12 1.85
C TRP A 95 -10.98 -1.55 2.28
N PHE A 96 -10.85 -1.76 3.57
CA PHE A 96 -10.52 -3.06 4.15
C PHE A 96 -11.76 -3.65 4.83
N GLU A 97 -11.99 -4.93 4.57
CA GLU A 97 -12.99 -5.69 5.29
C GLU A 97 -12.46 -6.17 6.65
N ASP A 98 -13.36 -6.57 7.54
CA ASP A 98 -12.96 -7.08 8.88
C ASP A 98 -12.24 -8.45 8.81
N ARG A 99 -12.29 -9.09 7.68
CA ARG A 99 -11.66 -10.39 7.45
C ARG A 99 -10.15 -10.24 7.29
N ARG A 100 -9.42 -11.06 8.07
CA ARG A 100 -7.95 -11.09 8.03
C ARG A 100 -7.46 -12.29 7.24
N VAL A 101 -6.38 -12.09 6.51
CA VAL A 101 -5.65 -13.17 5.83
C VAL A 101 -4.85 -13.97 6.85
N SER A 102 -4.79 -15.28 6.67
CA SER A 102 -4.07 -16.23 7.52
C SER A 102 -3.24 -17.19 6.67
N GLY A 103 -2.33 -17.91 7.30
CA GLY A 103 -1.63 -19.02 6.64
C GLY A 103 -2.62 -20.04 6.05
N GLY A 104 -2.38 -20.42 4.81
CA GLY A 104 -3.23 -21.32 4.01
C GLY A 104 -4.28 -20.61 3.14
N ASP A 105 -4.50 -19.32 3.31
CA ASP A 105 -5.45 -18.59 2.48
C ASP A 105 -4.91 -18.35 1.06
N TRP A 106 -5.80 -18.40 0.10
CA TRP A 106 -5.56 -17.97 -1.28
C TRP A 106 -6.16 -16.59 -1.48
N ILE A 107 -5.47 -15.73 -2.24
CA ILE A 107 -5.96 -14.40 -2.59
C ILE A 107 -6.17 -14.33 -4.10
N PHE A 108 -7.33 -13.85 -4.48
CA PHE A 108 -7.74 -13.60 -5.86
C PHE A 108 -7.87 -12.09 -6.05
N ASN A 109 -7.54 -11.64 -7.23
CA ASN A 109 -7.60 -10.24 -7.61
C ASN A 109 -8.36 -10.09 -8.93
N GLU A 110 -9.25 -9.11 -8.99
CA GLU A 110 -9.93 -8.68 -10.22
C GLU A 110 -9.70 -7.19 -10.42
N ARG A 111 -9.34 -6.78 -11.64
CA ARG A 111 -8.95 -5.41 -11.99
C ARG A 111 -9.89 -4.81 -12.99
N ILE A 112 -10.50 -3.67 -12.65
CA ILE A 112 -11.50 -2.99 -13.46
C ILE A 112 -11.15 -1.51 -13.60
N PRO A 113 -10.81 -1.00 -14.81
CA PRO A 113 -10.70 0.44 -15.07
C PRO A 113 -12.00 1.14 -14.71
N PHE A 114 -11.92 2.18 -13.90
CA PHE A 114 -13.11 2.81 -13.33
C PHE A 114 -13.57 4.03 -14.13
N ASP A 115 -12.74 5.07 -14.17
CA ASP A 115 -13.01 6.31 -14.92
C ASP A 115 -11.73 7.10 -15.17
N TYR A 116 -11.88 8.21 -15.86
CA TYR A 116 -10.84 9.23 -15.96
C TYR A 116 -11.44 10.63 -16.10
N VAL A 117 -10.61 11.62 -15.81
CA VAL A 117 -10.92 13.04 -16.06
C VAL A 117 -9.68 13.75 -16.59
N VAL A 118 -9.85 14.57 -17.62
CA VAL A 118 -8.77 15.44 -18.13
C VAL A 118 -8.95 16.82 -17.55
N LYS A 119 -7.90 17.35 -16.92
CA LYS A 119 -7.86 18.70 -16.35
C LYS A 119 -6.62 19.43 -16.82
N GLU A 120 -6.74 20.74 -16.95
CA GLU A 120 -5.58 21.60 -17.17
C GLU A 120 -4.78 21.76 -15.88
N THR A 121 -3.50 21.50 -15.93
CA THR A 121 -2.60 21.63 -14.78
C THR A 121 -1.48 22.61 -15.05
N LYS A 122 -1.01 23.31 -14.01
CA LYS A 122 0.14 24.25 -14.12
C LYS A 122 1.44 23.53 -14.48
N LEU A 123 1.58 22.27 -14.06
CA LEU A 123 2.82 21.51 -14.23
C LEU A 123 3.00 21.02 -15.68
N ALA A 124 1.95 20.53 -16.31
CA ALA A 124 2.07 19.77 -17.54
C ALA A 124 0.95 20.08 -18.58
N GLY A 125 0.15 21.12 -18.35
CA GLY A 125 -1.00 21.41 -19.21
C GLY A 125 -2.08 20.34 -19.09
N PRO A 126 -2.66 19.88 -20.21
CA PRO A 126 -3.66 18.83 -20.19
C PRO A 126 -3.14 17.56 -19.53
N THR A 127 -3.81 17.11 -18.49
CA THR A 127 -3.41 15.98 -17.66
C THR A 127 -4.61 15.08 -17.41
N CYS A 128 -4.47 13.81 -17.71
CA CYS A 128 -5.47 12.78 -17.47
C CYS A 128 -5.24 12.14 -16.08
N PHE A 129 -6.24 12.21 -15.23
CA PHE A 129 -6.30 11.50 -13.95
C PHE A 129 -7.18 10.28 -14.18
N GLN A 130 -6.58 9.12 -14.32
CA GLN A 130 -7.26 7.86 -14.57
C GLN A 130 -7.32 7.04 -13.29
N ARG A 131 -8.50 6.48 -12.98
CA ARG A 131 -8.72 5.63 -11.80
C ARG A 131 -9.06 4.20 -12.21
N GLY A 132 -8.69 3.28 -11.34
CA GLY A 132 -9.02 1.88 -11.53
C GLY A 132 -9.15 1.16 -10.19
N ASP A 133 -10.03 0.16 -10.15
CA ASP A 133 -10.36 -0.61 -8.96
C ASP A 133 -9.73 -2.01 -9.02
N ASN A 134 -9.11 -2.41 -7.92
CA ASN A 134 -8.71 -3.78 -7.63
C ASN A 134 -9.59 -4.34 -6.52
N PHE A 135 -10.16 -5.53 -6.75
CA PHE A 135 -10.96 -6.25 -5.76
C PHE A 135 -10.20 -7.49 -5.32
N TYR A 136 -10.01 -7.64 -4.02
CA TYR A 136 -9.32 -8.77 -3.43
C TYR A 136 -10.32 -9.65 -2.68
N THR A 137 -10.31 -10.95 -3.00
CA THR A 137 -11.15 -11.95 -2.34
C THR A 137 -10.32 -13.16 -1.91
N ASN A 138 -10.82 -13.94 -0.97
CA ASN A 138 -10.22 -15.21 -0.59
C ASN A 138 -10.75 -16.37 -1.45
N GLN A 139 -10.32 -17.61 -1.16
CA GLN A 139 -10.74 -18.84 -1.84
C GLN A 139 -12.23 -19.16 -1.75
N HIS A 140 -12.96 -18.49 -0.86
CA HIS A 140 -14.41 -18.63 -0.68
C HIS A 140 -15.21 -17.51 -1.35
N GLY A 141 -14.55 -16.65 -2.16
CA GLY A 141 -15.16 -15.49 -2.78
C GLY A 141 -15.51 -14.36 -1.80
N GLN A 142 -15.01 -14.42 -0.58
CA GLN A 142 -15.29 -13.41 0.45
C GLN A 142 -14.36 -12.22 0.28
N PRO A 143 -14.88 -10.98 0.33
CA PRO A 143 -14.06 -9.79 0.15
C PRO A 143 -13.03 -9.63 1.29
N LEU A 144 -11.84 -9.20 0.92
CA LEU A 144 -10.73 -8.85 1.81
C LEU A 144 -10.47 -7.36 1.80
N ALA A 145 -10.41 -6.78 0.60
CA ALA A 145 -10.17 -5.37 0.39
C ALA A 145 -10.61 -4.93 -1.00
N LYS A 146 -10.78 -3.63 -1.16
CA LYS A 146 -10.84 -2.92 -2.43
C LYS A 146 -9.78 -1.84 -2.43
N GLN A 147 -9.01 -1.74 -3.51
CA GLN A 147 -8.12 -0.63 -3.79
C GLN A 147 -8.67 0.18 -4.94
N ARG A 148 -8.61 1.50 -4.86
CA ARG A 148 -8.75 2.40 -6.00
C ARG A 148 -7.45 3.14 -6.21
N SER A 149 -6.75 2.84 -7.28
CA SER A 149 -5.55 3.55 -7.68
C SER A 149 -5.88 4.71 -8.62
N THR A 150 -5.06 5.75 -8.56
CA THR A 150 -5.09 6.89 -9.47
C THR A 150 -3.74 7.01 -10.16
N SER A 151 -3.75 7.08 -11.48
CA SER A 151 -2.58 7.46 -12.26
C SER A 151 -2.73 8.88 -12.82
N ILE A 152 -1.61 9.58 -12.93
CA ILE A 152 -1.52 10.90 -13.53
C ILE A 152 -0.76 10.75 -14.84
N ARG A 153 -1.43 10.99 -15.97
CA ARG A 153 -0.85 10.83 -17.30
C ARG A 153 -0.86 12.17 -18.03
N TYR A 154 0.30 12.59 -18.51
CA TYR A 154 0.50 13.87 -19.16
C TYR A 154 1.50 13.75 -20.32
N ASN A 155 1.58 14.74 -21.19
CA ASN A 155 2.48 14.72 -22.33
C ASN A 155 3.96 14.69 -21.84
N ALA A 156 4.73 13.70 -22.26
CA ALA A 156 6.12 13.51 -21.86
C ALA A 156 7.02 14.73 -22.14
N ALA A 157 6.74 15.49 -23.22
CA ALA A 157 7.49 16.68 -23.57
C ALA A 157 7.21 17.90 -22.65
N ALA A 158 6.13 17.85 -21.86
CA ALA A 158 5.76 18.91 -20.92
C ALA A 158 6.35 18.69 -19.52
N GLY A 159 6.77 17.46 -19.20
CA GLY A 159 7.32 17.11 -17.90
C GLY A 159 8.84 17.31 -17.86
N GLY A 160 9.36 17.70 -16.70
CA GLY A 160 10.80 17.73 -16.44
C GLY A 160 11.52 19.05 -16.71
N GLN A 161 10.84 20.06 -17.25
CA GLN A 161 11.50 21.36 -17.52
C GLN A 161 11.68 22.26 -16.28
N ASN A 162 11.07 21.94 -15.14
CA ASN A 162 11.00 22.82 -13.99
C ASN A 162 11.35 22.17 -12.61
N VAL A 163 12.05 21.03 -12.61
CA VAL A 163 12.53 20.46 -11.34
C VAL A 163 13.95 20.93 -11.09
N ASP A 164 14.11 21.95 -10.25
CA ASP A 164 15.40 22.33 -9.73
C ASP A 164 15.85 21.31 -8.69
N THR A 165 16.81 20.47 -9.09
CA THR A 165 17.39 19.44 -8.21
C THR A 165 18.61 19.96 -7.44
N SER A 166 19.04 21.21 -7.66
CA SER A 166 20.22 21.79 -7.02
C SER A 166 20.03 22.09 -5.51
N GLN A 167 18.82 21.95 -5.00
CA GLN A 167 18.46 22.22 -3.60
C GLN A 167 18.33 20.95 -2.73
N PHE A 168 18.62 19.78 -3.27
CA PHE A 168 18.58 18.53 -2.50
C PHE A 168 19.97 18.22 -1.94
N ASP A 169 20.24 18.75 -0.74
CA ASP A 169 21.36 18.28 0.06
C ASP A 169 20.98 16.98 0.75
N GLU A 170 21.87 16.00 0.76
CA GLU A 170 21.64 14.79 1.57
C GLU A 170 21.66 15.18 3.06
N PRO A 171 20.68 14.76 3.85
CA PRO A 171 20.66 15.05 5.28
C PRO A 171 21.80 14.31 5.98
N GLU A 172 22.60 15.03 6.73
CA GLU A 172 23.59 14.47 7.64
C GLU A 172 22.96 14.26 9.03
N TRP A 173 23.27 13.12 9.65
CA TRP A 173 22.76 12.74 10.97
C TRP A 173 23.96 12.59 11.91
N SER A 174 23.94 13.27 13.03
CA SER A 174 24.89 13.04 14.12
C SER A 174 24.57 11.73 14.87
N ASP A 175 25.55 11.16 15.53
CA ASP A 175 25.38 9.97 16.33
C ASP A 175 24.32 10.19 17.44
N ASP A 176 24.29 11.36 18.05
CA ASP A 176 23.31 11.70 19.09
C ASP A 176 21.86 11.74 18.52
N GLU A 177 21.66 12.24 17.30
CA GLU A 177 20.36 12.26 16.65
C GLU A 177 19.90 10.84 16.29
N LEU A 178 20.82 9.98 15.83
CA LEU A 178 20.51 8.59 15.54
C LEU A 178 20.16 7.81 16.80
N GLU A 179 20.88 8.02 17.91
CA GLU A 179 20.60 7.40 19.21
C GLU A 179 19.24 7.85 19.75
N ALA A 180 18.93 9.13 19.69
CA ALA A 180 17.63 9.67 20.09
C ALA A 180 16.48 9.11 19.25
N LEU A 181 16.69 8.93 17.94
CA LEU A 181 15.73 8.32 17.03
C LEU A 181 15.47 6.84 17.39
N GLU A 182 16.53 6.08 17.68
CA GLU A 182 16.43 4.68 18.06
C GLU A 182 15.68 4.52 19.40
N GLU A 183 15.97 5.35 20.39
CA GLU A 183 15.25 5.31 21.68
C GLU A 183 13.75 5.59 21.51
N ARG A 184 13.37 6.51 20.63
CA ARG A 184 11.95 6.78 20.30
C ARG A 184 11.29 5.55 19.65
N LYS A 185 11.99 4.85 18.74
CA LYS A 185 11.49 3.59 18.14
C LYS A 185 11.30 2.50 19.20
N LEU A 186 12.27 2.34 20.09
CA LEU A 186 12.18 1.37 21.18
C LEU A 186 11.07 1.71 22.18
N GLY A 187 10.88 2.99 22.45
CA GLY A 187 9.76 3.49 23.26
C GLY A 187 8.41 3.09 22.70
N TRP A 188 8.24 3.26 21.40
CA TRP A 188 7.02 2.85 20.71
C TRP A 188 6.79 1.32 20.77
N ILE A 189 7.83 0.50 20.58
CA ILE A 189 7.75 -0.96 20.71
C ILE A 189 7.35 -1.38 22.13
N ARG A 190 7.94 -0.76 23.15
CA ARG A 190 7.61 -1.02 24.57
C ARG A 190 6.15 -0.71 24.86
N MET A 191 5.68 0.42 24.36
CA MET A 191 4.28 0.83 24.50
C MET A 191 3.33 -0.14 23.80
N LEU A 192 3.60 -0.56 22.57
CA LEU A 192 2.76 -1.54 21.84
C LEU A 192 2.67 -2.87 22.60
N ARG A 193 3.78 -3.33 23.20
CA ARG A 193 3.78 -4.55 24.02
C ARG A 193 2.92 -4.39 25.27
N ALA A 194 2.99 -3.26 25.94
CA ALA A 194 2.14 -2.98 27.10
C ALA A 194 0.67 -2.96 26.70
N LEU A 195 0.32 -2.29 25.60
CA LEU A 195 -1.06 -2.23 25.09
C LEU A 195 -1.60 -3.58 24.60
N GLY A 196 -0.73 -4.50 24.16
CA GLY A 196 -1.13 -5.81 23.66
C GLY A 196 -1.79 -6.70 24.69
N HIS A 197 -1.66 -6.39 25.99
CA HIS A 197 -2.30 -7.11 27.09
C HIS A 197 -3.60 -6.46 27.55
N ASP A 198 -3.91 -5.24 27.09
CA ASP A 198 -5.10 -4.49 27.46
C ASP A 198 -6.18 -4.64 26.37
N LYS A 199 -7.36 -5.03 26.78
CA LYS A 199 -8.52 -5.02 25.87
C LYS A 199 -9.01 -3.58 25.71
N ARG A 200 -9.15 -3.16 24.46
CA ARG A 200 -9.80 -1.91 24.10
C ARG A 200 -11.15 -2.21 23.47
N TRP A 201 -12.18 -1.54 23.97
CA TRP A 201 -13.50 -1.62 23.42
C TRP A 201 -13.76 -0.43 22.52
N TRP A 202 -14.70 -0.57 21.60
CA TRP A 202 -15.09 0.53 20.70
C TRP A 202 -15.47 1.79 21.47
N ASP A 203 -16.20 1.63 22.58
CA ASP A 203 -16.69 2.74 23.40
C ASP A 203 -15.59 3.46 24.22
N ASP A 204 -14.40 2.86 24.30
CA ASP A 204 -13.23 3.49 24.96
C ASP A 204 -12.56 4.52 24.04
N VAL A 205 -12.83 4.48 22.72
CA VAL A 205 -12.23 5.38 21.74
C VAL A 205 -13.08 6.64 21.57
N LYS A 206 -12.48 7.80 21.77
CA LYS A 206 -13.14 9.10 21.67
C LYS A 206 -12.57 9.94 20.53
N VAL A 207 -13.42 10.78 19.96
CA VAL A 207 -12.97 11.79 18.99
C VAL A 207 -12.01 12.75 19.70
N GLY A 208 -10.82 12.92 19.14
CA GLY A 208 -9.74 13.74 19.70
C GLY A 208 -8.69 12.94 20.50
N ASP A 209 -8.86 11.64 20.70
CA ASP A 209 -7.82 10.79 21.27
C ASP A 209 -6.57 10.85 20.39
N GLN A 210 -5.43 11.06 21.01
CA GLN A 210 -4.15 11.07 20.31
C GLN A 210 -3.64 9.65 20.14
N LEU A 211 -3.28 9.31 18.91
CA LEU A 211 -2.55 8.08 18.63
C LEU A 211 -1.09 8.23 19.11
N PRO A 212 -0.47 7.12 19.53
CA PRO A 212 0.93 7.13 19.88
C PRO A 212 1.80 7.56 18.70
N GLU A 213 2.81 8.36 18.98
CA GLU A 213 3.77 8.77 17.97
C GLU A 213 4.56 7.56 17.48
N ARG A 214 4.65 7.41 16.16
CA ARG A 214 5.44 6.39 15.50
C ARG A 214 6.54 7.05 14.68
N VAL A 215 7.76 6.57 14.85
CA VAL A 215 8.94 7.12 14.20
C VAL A 215 9.48 6.14 13.18
N PHE A 216 9.82 6.65 11.99
CA PHE A 216 10.44 5.93 10.89
C PHE A 216 11.75 6.58 10.48
N GLY A 217 12.60 5.82 9.79
CA GLY A 217 13.85 6.34 9.23
C GLY A 217 15.03 6.30 10.21
N PRO A 218 16.17 6.90 9.86
CA PRO A 218 16.39 7.49 8.54
C PRO A 218 16.29 6.44 7.44
N HIS A 219 15.70 6.82 6.31
CA HIS A 219 15.56 5.93 5.18
C HIS A 219 16.83 5.93 4.32
N SER A 220 17.14 4.77 3.76
CA SER A 220 18.22 4.56 2.81
C SER A 220 17.73 3.70 1.65
N VAL A 221 18.52 3.60 0.59
CA VAL A 221 18.26 2.66 -0.51
C VAL A 221 18.13 1.23 0.00
N ALA A 222 18.92 0.85 1.02
CA ALA A 222 18.85 -0.48 1.61
C ALA A 222 17.52 -0.73 2.35
N SER A 223 17.02 0.26 3.11
CA SER A 223 15.73 0.14 3.81
C SER A 223 14.57 0.05 2.83
N PHE A 224 14.53 0.89 1.80
CA PHE A 224 13.52 0.81 0.75
C PHE A 224 13.56 -0.53 -0.01
N THR A 225 14.75 -1.07 -0.28
CA THR A 225 14.88 -2.38 -0.92
C THR A 225 14.30 -3.49 -0.04
N THR A 226 14.49 -3.41 1.27
CA THR A 226 13.93 -4.38 2.23
C THR A 226 12.41 -4.31 2.28
N GLU A 227 11.86 -3.11 2.31
CA GLU A 227 10.41 -2.87 2.25
C GLU A 227 9.84 -3.37 0.92
N TRP A 228 10.48 -3.06 -0.20
CA TRP A 228 10.05 -3.50 -1.51
C TRP A 228 9.98 -5.03 -1.66
N ARG A 229 10.89 -5.77 -1.03
CA ARG A 229 10.89 -7.25 -1.02
C ARG A 229 9.66 -7.86 -0.34
N SER A 230 8.94 -7.11 0.46
CA SER A 230 7.70 -7.58 1.07
C SER A 230 6.49 -7.49 0.12
N TRP A 231 6.62 -6.72 -0.94
CA TRP A 231 5.68 -6.65 -2.04
C TRP A 231 5.87 -7.85 -2.98
N LEU A 232 4.94 -8.04 -3.88
CA LEU A 232 5.01 -9.11 -4.87
C LEU A 232 5.11 -10.52 -4.23
N ILE A 233 4.49 -10.67 -3.08
CA ILE A 233 4.40 -11.97 -2.44
C ILE A 233 3.56 -12.87 -3.34
N ASN A 234 4.17 -13.96 -3.80
CA ASN A 234 3.51 -14.97 -4.62
C ASN A 234 2.92 -14.48 -5.96
N THR A 235 3.53 -13.47 -6.59
CA THR A 235 3.15 -13.00 -7.93
C THR A 235 3.89 -13.73 -9.06
#